data_63ceca94e0f45d8f61200a4a6436196e
#
_entry.id   63ceca94e0f45d8f61200a4a6436196e
#
_cell.length_a   1.000
_cell.length_b   1.000
_cell.length_c   1.000
_cell.angle_alpha   90.00
_cell.angle_beta   90.00
_cell.angle_gamma   90.00
#
_symmetry.space_group_name_H-M   'P 1'
#
loop_
_entity.id
_entity.type
_entity.pdbx_description
1 polymer ?
#
loop_
_entity_poly.entity_id
_entity_poly.type
_entity_poly.pdbx_seq_one_letter_code
_entity_poly.pdbx_strand_id
1 'polypeptide(L)'
;MTRIISGLAGSLKLTSPAKATRPTSDRIRESIFSRLESRSVIDGARVLDLYAGTGALALEAASRGAALTWMVERDGKAAAVCVANLKIVAKALLKEEVEFDGKVVNKSVSSFLATPGEIDFNLVFIDPPYEITNDEIIADLDALKEFLKDATVVVERSSRTDAPSWPAGYTLDDEKSYGDTVVYWLSA
;
A
#
# COMPACT_ATOMS: atom_id res chain seq x y z
N MET A 1 4.41 12.06 13.11
CA MET A 1 4.51 10.73 13.76
C MET A 1 3.41 9.89 13.15
N THR A 2 3.76 8.78 12.51
CA THR A 2 2.79 7.90 11.83
C THR A 2 2.18 6.92 12.84
N ARG A 3 0.90 6.61 12.69
CA ARG A 3 0.19 5.64 13.55
C ARG A 3 -0.81 4.82 12.73
N ILE A 4 -1.21 3.68 13.25
CA ILE A 4 -2.39 2.96 12.77
C ILE A 4 -3.63 3.75 13.18
N ILE A 5 -4.54 3.99 12.25
CA ILE A 5 -5.72 4.85 12.49
C ILE A 5 -6.82 4.05 13.15
N SER A 6 -7.13 2.86 12.64
CA SER A 6 -8.28 2.06 13.08
C SER A 6 -8.00 0.55 13.07
N GLY A 7 -8.99 -0.25 13.40
CA GLY A 7 -8.88 -1.71 13.48
C GLY A 7 -8.28 -2.21 14.79
N LEU A 8 -7.91 -3.48 14.83
CA LEU A 8 -7.45 -4.17 16.04
C LEU A 8 -6.13 -3.62 16.62
N ALA A 9 -5.27 -3.06 15.76
CA ALA A 9 -4.04 -2.36 16.16
C ALA A 9 -4.19 -0.84 16.18
N GLY A 10 -5.41 -0.31 16.23
CA GLY A 10 -5.71 1.12 16.20
C GLY A 10 -4.95 1.92 17.25
N SER A 11 -4.58 3.17 16.90
CA SER A 11 -3.78 4.10 17.72
C SER A 11 -2.32 3.69 17.96
N LEU A 12 -1.87 2.58 17.44
CA LEU A 12 -0.51 2.06 17.60
C LEU A 12 0.48 2.95 16.84
N LYS A 13 1.50 3.48 17.54
CA LYS A 13 2.51 4.33 16.94
C LYS A 13 3.48 3.51 16.12
N LEU A 14 3.72 3.94 14.89
CA LEU A 14 4.72 3.38 14.00
C LEU A 14 6.01 4.20 14.06
N THR A 15 7.14 3.53 13.95
CA THR A 15 8.45 4.16 13.79
C THR A 15 8.51 4.83 12.42
N SER A 16 9.07 6.05 12.37
CA SER A 16 9.34 6.78 11.12
C SER A 16 10.85 7.06 11.04
N PRO A 17 11.48 7.03 9.87
CA PRO A 17 12.86 7.42 9.70
C PRO A 17 13.05 8.91 10.08
N ALA A 18 14.26 9.27 10.53
CA ALA A 18 14.58 10.63 11.00
C ALA A 18 14.41 11.71 9.89
N LYS A 19 14.47 11.33 8.62
CA LYS A 19 14.16 12.15 7.44
C LYS A 19 13.03 11.45 6.66
N ALA A 20 11.81 11.50 7.18
CA ALA A 20 10.68 11.03 6.41
C ALA A 20 10.36 12.03 5.29
N THR A 21 10.32 11.56 4.05
CA THR A 21 9.47 12.15 3.02
C THR A 21 8.07 12.28 3.60
N ARG A 22 7.32 13.34 3.26
CA ARG A 22 6.00 13.65 3.81
C ARG A 22 5.14 12.38 3.82
N PRO A 23 4.80 11.82 5.00
CA PRO A 23 3.93 10.64 5.03
C PRO A 23 2.56 11.05 4.51
N THR A 24 1.91 10.18 3.75
CA THR A 24 0.49 10.30 3.43
C THR A 24 -0.24 10.69 4.70
N SER A 25 -0.94 11.82 4.68
CA SER A 25 -1.52 12.37 5.91
C SER A 25 -2.53 11.38 6.49
N ASP A 26 -2.68 11.34 7.82
CA ASP A 26 -3.68 10.52 8.49
C ASP A 26 -5.07 10.70 7.86
N ARG A 27 -5.40 11.94 7.44
CA ARG A 27 -6.67 12.28 6.78
C ARG A 27 -6.83 11.58 5.41
N ILE A 28 -5.78 11.54 4.60
CA ILE A 28 -5.82 10.87 3.29
C ILE A 28 -5.97 9.36 3.50
N ARG A 29 -5.16 8.77 4.40
CA ARG A 29 -5.25 7.34 4.74
C ARG A 29 -6.64 6.98 5.26
N GLU A 30 -7.20 7.75 6.17
CA GLU A 30 -8.56 7.56 6.68
C GLU A 30 -9.60 7.56 5.54
N SER A 31 -9.49 8.52 4.61
CA SER A 31 -10.39 8.59 3.46
C SER A 31 -10.23 7.39 2.52
N ILE A 32 -8.98 6.95 2.25
CA ILE A 32 -8.72 5.74 1.45
C ILE A 32 -9.38 4.53 2.10
N PHE A 33 -9.11 4.31 3.37
CA PHE A 33 -9.60 3.13 4.08
C PHE A 33 -11.11 3.14 4.31
N SER A 34 -11.73 4.29 4.58
CA SER A 34 -13.20 4.40 4.65
C SER A 34 -13.86 3.97 3.35
N ARG A 35 -13.26 4.31 2.20
CA ARG A 35 -13.78 3.88 0.90
C ARG A 35 -13.58 2.38 0.68
N LEU A 36 -12.41 1.85 1.01
CA LEU A 36 -12.14 0.41 0.86
C LEU A 36 -13.07 -0.43 1.77
N GLU A 37 -13.33 0.03 3.00
CA GLU A 37 -14.30 -0.60 3.91
C GLU A 37 -15.72 -0.58 3.35
N SER A 38 -16.15 0.56 2.79
CA SER A 38 -17.49 0.67 2.18
C SER A 38 -17.70 -0.28 0.99
N ARG A 39 -16.59 -0.73 0.37
CA ARG A 39 -16.58 -1.72 -0.70
C ARG A 39 -16.33 -3.16 -0.22
N SER A 40 -16.09 -3.35 1.07
CA SER A 40 -15.80 -4.65 1.69
C SER A 40 -14.59 -5.37 1.07
N VAL A 41 -13.54 -4.62 0.68
CA VAL A 41 -12.36 -5.18 -0.02
C VAL A 41 -11.14 -5.36 0.89
N ILE A 42 -11.26 -5.13 2.21
CA ILE A 42 -10.12 -5.22 3.15
C ILE A 42 -10.12 -6.54 3.90
N ASP A 43 -11.28 -6.96 4.42
CA ASP A 43 -11.38 -8.17 5.23
C ASP A 43 -10.99 -9.41 4.43
N GLY A 44 -10.03 -10.18 4.94
CA GLY A 44 -9.44 -11.32 4.26
C GLY A 44 -8.55 -10.97 3.06
N ALA A 45 -8.29 -9.68 2.78
CA ALA A 45 -7.53 -9.26 1.61
C ALA A 45 -6.08 -9.76 1.63
N ARG A 46 -5.55 -10.01 0.43
CA ARG A 46 -4.14 -10.23 0.15
C ARG A 46 -3.57 -8.94 -0.43
N VAL A 47 -2.84 -8.22 0.42
CA VAL A 47 -2.39 -6.85 0.17
C VAL A 47 -0.96 -6.82 -0.34
N LEU A 48 -0.71 -6.02 -1.38
CA LEU A 48 0.61 -5.66 -1.86
C LEU A 48 0.81 -4.13 -1.77
N ASP A 49 1.86 -3.70 -1.10
CA ASP A 49 2.26 -2.29 -1.00
C ASP A 49 3.60 -2.12 -1.75
N LEU A 50 3.56 -1.51 -2.94
CA LEU A 50 4.70 -1.48 -3.85
C LEU A 50 5.74 -0.40 -3.52
N TYR A 51 5.41 0.61 -2.78
CA TYR A 51 6.33 1.67 -2.35
C TYR A 51 6.16 1.89 -0.84
N ALA A 52 6.38 0.82 -0.08
CA ALA A 52 5.86 0.70 1.27
C ALA A 52 6.42 1.70 2.28
N GLY A 53 7.64 2.22 2.08
CA GLY A 53 8.26 3.14 3.02
C GLY A 53 8.27 2.57 4.45
N THR A 54 7.43 3.09 5.32
CA THR A 54 7.27 2.61 6.69
C THR A 54 6.28 1.45 6.85
N GLY A 55 5.61 1.06 5.78
CA GLY A 55 4.56 0.03 5.77
C GLY A 55 3.19 0.54 6.24
N ALA A 56 2.98 1.85 6.32
CA ALA A 56 1.79 2.41 6.96
C ALA A 56 0.47 2.00 6.29
N LEU A 57 0.41 1.90 4.94
CA LEU A 57 -0.80 1.49 4.22
C LEU A 57 -1.08 -0.01 4.41
N ALA A 58 -0.10 -0.86 4.16
CA ALA A 58 -0.26 -2.30 4.34
C ALA A 58 -0.60 -2.69 5.79
N LEU A 59 0.06 -2.06 6.77
CA LEU A 59 -0.18 -2.34 8.19
C LEU A 59 -1.52 -1.79 8.70
N GLU A 60 -2.01 -0.71 8.11
CA GLU A 60 -3.40 -0.25 8.34
C GLU A 60 -4.40 -1.28 7.80
N ALA A 61 -4.16 -1.85 6.60
CA ALA A 61 -4.99 -2.92 6.06
C ALA A 61 -4.97 -4.16 6.96
N ALA A 62 -3.79 -4.58 7.44
CA ALA A 62 -3.66 -5.68 8.40
C ALA A 62 -4.48 -5.44 9.68
N SER A 63 -4.41 -4.24 10.24
CA SER A 63 -5.19 -3.84 11.41
C SER A 63 -6.71 -3.92 11.20
N ARG A 64 -7.16 -3.78 9.96
CA ARG A 64 -8.58 -3.82 9.55
C ARG A 64 -9.02 -5.16 8.98
N GLY A 65 -8.21 -6.22 9.11
CA GLY A 65 -8.63 -7.58 8.79
C GLY A 65 -8.02 -8.17 7.51
N ALA A 66 -7.04 -7.54 6.86
CA ALA A 66 -6.31 -8.17 5.76
C ALA A 66 -5.57 -9.42 6.26
N ALA A 67 -5.67 -10.53 5.51
CA ALA A 67 -5.09 -11.80 5.88
C ALA A 67 -3.60 -11.90 5.57
N LEU A 68 -3.14 -11.19 4.54
CA LEU A 68 -1.75 -11.20 4.09
C LEU A 68 -1.32 -9.80 3.65
N THR A 69 -0.08 -9.40 4.00
CA THR A 69 0.49 -8.14 3.53
C THR A 69 1.94 -8.32 3.07
N TRP A 70 2.20 -8.01 1.81
CA TRP A 70 3.55 -7.91 1.30
C TRP A 70 3.90 -6.45 1.04
N MET A 71 5.07 -6.04 1.50
CA MET A 71 5.55 -4.66 1.46
C MET A 71 6.89 -4.61 0.74
N VAL A 72 6.93 -3.93 -0.40
CA VAL A 72 8.13 -3.78 -1.23
C VAL A 72 8.74 -2.41 -1.00
N GLU A 73 10.01 -2.37 -0.57
CA GLU A 73 10.73 -1.13 -0.30
C GLU A 73 12.20 -1.26 -0.74
N ARG A 74 12.64 -0.32 -1.59
CA ARG A 74 14.00 -0.36 -2.14
C ARG A 74 15.07 0.14 -1.18
N ASP A 75 14.75 1.15 -0.36
CA ASP A 75 15.71 1.71 0.59
C ASP A 75 15.88 0.79 1.80
N GLY A 76 17.09 0.30 2.04
CA GLY A 76 17.35 -0.67 3.11
C GLY A 76 17.08 -0.13 4.51
N LYS A 77 17.18 1.20 4.73
CA LYS A 77 16.88 1.81 6.04
C LYS A 77 15.36 1.90 6.25
N ALA A 78 14.62 2.30 5.21
CA ALA A 78 13.16 2.31 5.25
C ALA A 78 12.61 0.88 5.39
N ALA A 79 13.16 -0.09 4.66
CA ALA A 79 12.80 -1.51 4.79
C ALA A 79 13.03 -2.05 6.21
N ALA A 80 14.13 -1.68 6.87
CA ALA A 80 14.38 -2.05 8.27
C ALA A 80 13.33 -1.45 9.22
N VAL A 81 12.92 -0.20 9.00
CA VAL A 81 11.83 0.45 9.75
C VAL A 81 10.50 -0.27 9.47
N CYS A 82 10.22 -0.62 8.23
CA CYS A 82 9.04 -1.37 7.84
C CYS A 82 8.98 -2.73 8.56
N VAL A 83 10.10 -3.47 8.62
CA VAL A 83 10.20 -4.73 9.38
C VAL A 83 9.93 -4.53 10.87
N ALA A 84 10.45 -3.46 11.48
CA ALA A 84 10.19 -3.15 12.87
C ALA A 84 8.69 -2.86 13.12
N ASN A 85 8.07 -2.08 12.24
CA ASN A 85 6.64 -1.76 12.31
C ASN A 85 5.76 -3.01 12.11
N LEU A 86 6.12 -3.87 11.15
CA LEU A 86 5.46 -5.15 10.96
C LEU A 86 5.44 -5.99 12.24
N LYS A 87 6.58 -6.11 12.93
CA LYS A 87 6.68 -6.85 14.21
C LYS A 87 5.80 -6.25 15.30
N ILE A 88 5.71 -4.91 15.35
CA ILE A 88 4.88 -4.20 16.33
C ILE A 88 3.40 -4.52 16.08
N VAL A 89 2.93 -4.40 14.82
CA VAL A 89 1.52 -4.67 14.46
C VAL A 89 1.20 -6.15 14.61
N ALA A 90 2.05 -7.06 14.13
CA ALA A 90 1.86 -8.50 14.28
C ALA A 90 1.71 -8.92 15.74
N LYS A 91 2.54 -8.34 16.64
CA LYS A 91 2.42 -8.59 18.09
C LYS A 91 1.09 -8.09 18.67
N ALA A 92 0.56 -6.98 18.15
CA ALA A 92 -0.73 -6.46 18.60
C ALA A 92 -1.88 -7.36 18.13
N LEU A 93 -1.87 -7.79 16.86
CA LEU A 93 -2.87 -8.68 16.29
C LEU A 93 -2.87 -10.06 16.96
N LEU A 94 -1.69 -10.59 17.28
CA LEU A 94 -1.58 -11.87 17.99
C LEU A 94 -2.22 -11.83 19.39
N LYS A 95 -2.24 -10.68 20.07
CA LYS A 95 -2.95 -10.52 21.36
C LYS A 95 -4.47 -10.59 21.21
N GLU A 96 -4.97 -10.25 20.03
CA GLU A 96 -6.39 -10.35 19.66
C GLU A 96 -6.70 -11.71 19.00
N GLU A 97 -5.78 -12.69 19.13
CA GLU A 97 -5.90 -14.04 18.56
C GLU A 97 -6.06 -14.06 17.02
N VAL A 98 -5.57 -13.00 16.34
CA VAL A 98 -5.56 -12.89 14.88
C VAL A 98 -4.18 -13.21 14.34
N GLU A 99 -4.10 -14.26 13.53
CA GLU A 99 -2.93 -14.57 12.72
C GLU A 99 -3.02 -13.85 11.37
N PHE A 100 -1.93 -13.22 10.95
CA PHE A 100 -1.79 -12.68 9.61
C PHE A 100 -0.38 -12.93 9.07
N ASP A 101 -0.26 -13.08 7.77
CA ASP A 101 1.03 -13.24 7.11
C ASP A 101 1.56 -11.88 6.63
N GLY A 102 2.73 -11.50 7.08
CA GLY A 102 3.36 -10.23 6.76
C GLY A 102 4.80 -10.40 6.29
N LYS A 103 5.13 -9.80 5.14
CA LYS A 103 6.47 -9.89 4.54
C LYS A 103 6.96 -8.54 4.05
N VAL A 104 8.22 -8.21 4.35
CA VAL A 104 8.92 -7.07 3.76
C VAL A 104 9.93 -7.58 2.74
N VAL A 105 9.90 -7.04 1.54
CA VAL A 105 10.80 -7.37 0.43
C VAL A 105 11.66 -6.16 0.13
N ASN A 106 12.96 -6.23 0.46
CA ASN A 106 13.89 -5.15 0.17
C ASN A 106 14.41 -5.25 -1.27
N LYS A 107 13.63 -4.75 -2.22
CA LYS A 107 13.92 -4.67 -3.65
C LYS A 107 13.30 -3.40 -4.26
N SER A 108 13.74 -3.00 -5.44
CA SER A 108 12.97 -2.07 -6.25
C SER A 108 11.68 -2.73 -6.75
N VAL A 109 10.64 -1.92 -7.01
CA VAL A 109 9.36 -2.41 -7.55
C VAL A 109 9.58 -3.16 -8.86
N SER A 110 10.34 -2.59 -9.80
CA SER A 110 10.67 -3.24 -11.08
C SER A 110 11.36 -4.60 -10.90
N SER A 111 12.30 -4.71 -9.95
CA SER A 111 12.98 -5.99 -9.67
C SER A 111 12.06 -7.01 -8.99
N PHE A 112 11.10 -6.55 -8.20
CA PHE A 112 10.10 -7.42 -7.59
C PHE A 112 9.15 -7.97 -8.66
N LEU A 113 8.59 -7.09 -9.49
CA LEU A 113 7.61 -7.44 -10.52
C LEU A 113 8.22 -8.25 -11.70
N ALA A 114 9.55 -8.18 -11.90
CA ALA A 114 10.23 -8.97 -12.91
C ALA A 114 10.28 -10.48 -12.60
N THR A 115 9.97 -10.89 -11.38
CA THR A 115 9.96 -12.30 -10.96
C THR A 115 8.53 -12.72 -10.68
N PRO A 116 7.92 -13.62 -11.48
CA PRO A 116 6.57 -14.10 -11.24
C PRO A 116 6.41 -14.62 -9.81
N GLY A 117 5.33 -14.22 -9.15
CA GLY A 117 4.98 -14.65 -7.81
C GLY A 117 4.04 -15.84 -7.82
N GLU A 118 4.04 -16.61 -6.72
CA GLU A 118 3.07 -17.69 -6.50
C GLU A 118 1.78 -17.20 -5.83
N ILE A 119 1.73 -15.89 -5.49
CA ILE A 119 0.62 -15.31 -4.73
C ILE A 119 -0.06 -14.25 -5.59
N ASP A 120 -1.37 -14.40 -5.75
CA ASP A 120 -2.21 -13.36 -6.31
C ASP A 120 -2.62 -12.37 -5.22
N PHE A 121 -2.65 -11.09 -5.55
CA PHE A 121 -3.12 -10.02 -4.67
C PHE A 121 -4.45 -9.45 -5.16
N ASN A 122 -5.32 -9.04 -4.22
CA ASN A 122 -6.61 -8.43 -4.53
C ASN A 122 -6.78 -7.01 -3.98
N LEU A 123 -5.78 -6.51 -3.26
CA LEU A 123 -5.69 -5.10 -2.85
C LEU A 123 -4.25 -4.63 -3.00
N VAL A 124 -4.03 -3.59 -3.80
CA VAL A 124 -2.68 -3.07 -4.06
C VAL A 124 -2.61 -1.58 -3.78
N PHE A 125 -1.55 -1.14 -3.10
CA PHE A 125 -1.22 0.26 -2.89
C PHE A 125 0.02 0.65 -3.71
N ILE A 126 -0.04 1.81 -4.37
CA ILE A 126 1.04 2.40 -5.15
C ILE A 126 1.13 3.88 -4.74
N ASP A 127 1.98 4.18 -3.75
CA ASP A 127 2.28 5.55 -3.26
C ASP A 127 3.76 5.88 -3.51
N PRO A 128 4.14 6.14 -4.78
CA PRO A 128 5.53 6.31 -5.16
C PRO A 128 6.07 7.67 -4.72
N PRO A 129 7.40 7.78 -4.49
CA PRO A 129 8.06 9.07 -4.33
C PRO A 129 7.86 9.97 -5.57
N TYR A 130 7.95 11.28 -5.38
CA TYR A 130 7.63 12.28 -6.41
C TYR A 130 8.48 12.20 -7.68
N GLU A 131 9.68 11.64 -7.60
CA GLU A 131 10.58 11.46 -8.74
C GLU A 131 10.13 10.36 -9.71
N ILE A 132 9.25 9.47 -9.30
CA ILE A 132 8.72 8.39 -10.16
C ILE A 132 7.79 8.99 -11.20
N THR A 133 8.10 8.76 -12.46
CA THR A 133 7.35 9.27 -13.61
C THR A 133 6.05 8.47 -13.86
N ASN A 134 5.14 9.04 -14.67
CA ASN A 134 3.95 8.30 -15.08
C ASN A 134 4.29 7.10 -15.96
N ASP A 135 5.33 7.19 -16.79
CA ASP A 135 5.77 6.06 -17.61
C ASP A 135 6.25 4.88 -16.76
N GLU A 136 6.96 5.16 -15.65
CA GLU A 136 7.35 4.13 -14.69
C GLU A 136 6.13 3.51 -14.00
N ILE A 137 5.14 4.31 -13.60
CA ILE A 137 3.88 3.79 -13.01
C ILE A 137 3.11 2.93 -14.02
N ILE A 138 3.05 3.33 -15.28
CA ILE A 138 2.40 2.55 -16.34
C ILE A 138 3.13 1.22 -16.53
N ALA A 139 4.46 1.22 -16.54
CA ALA A 139 5.25 -0.01 -16.62
C ALA A 139 5.05 -0.93 -15.41
N ASP A 140 5.00 -0.36 -14.21
CA ASP A 140 4.71 -1.11 -12.98
C ASP A 140 3.29 -1.74 -13.02
N LEU A 141 2.28 -0.96 -13.46
CA LEU A 141 0.92 -1.47 -13.63
C LEU A 141 0.83 -2.58 -14.67
N ASP A 142 1.56 -2.47 -15.80
CA ASP A 142 1.61 -3.53 -16.81
C ASP A 142 2.22 -4.82 -16.24
N ALA A 143 3.34 -4.72 -15.53
CA ALA A 143 3.98 -5.88 -14.92
C ALA A 143 3.18 -6.46 -13.74
N LEU A 144 2.42 -5.62 -13.02
CA LEU A 144 1.63 -6.01 -11.87
C LEU A 144 0.47 -6.96 -12.23
N LYS A 145 -0.02 -6.96 -13.47
CA LYS A 145 -1.16 -7.80 -13.93
C LYS A 145 -0.98 -9.28 -13.60
N GLU A 146 0.25 -9.78 -13.70
CA GLU A 146 0.57 -11.18 -13.41
C GLU A 146 0.43 -11.56 -11.93
N PHE A 147 0.22 -10.58 -11.06
CA PHE A 147 0.07 -10.74 -9.61
C PHE A 147 -1.34 -10.45 -9.12
N LEU A 148 -2.28 -10.13 -10.03
CA LEU A 148 -3.62 -9.66 -9.65
C LEU A 148 -4.68 -10.73 -9.86
N LYS A 149 -5.68 -10.71 -8.98
CA LYS A 149 -6.92 -11.45 -9.12
C LYS A 149 -8.06 -10.66 -8.51
N ASP A 150 -9.00 -10.23 -9.35
CA ASP A 150 -10.18 -9.43 -8.93
C ASP A 150 -9.77 -8.29 -7.99
N ALA A 151 -8.81 -7.46 -8.43
CA ALA A 151 -8.09 -6.56 -7.56
C ALA A 151 -8.63 -5.13 -7.57
N THR A 152 -8.56 -4.49 -6.40
CA THR A 152 -8.61 -3.04 -6.26
C THR A 152 -7.19 -2.51 -6.15
N VAL A 153 -6.83 -1.55 -7.02
CA VAL A 153 -5.52 -0.88 -7.00
C VAL A 153 -5.71 0.58 -6.65
N VAL A 154 -5.03 1.04 -5.61
CA VAL A 154 -5.05 2.44 -5.15
C VAL A 154 -3.74 3.09 -5.52
N VAL A 155 -3.80 4.14 -6.34
CA VAL A 155 -2.62 4.86 -6.83
C VAL A 155 -2.64 6.28 -6.29
N GLU A 156 -1.58 6.70 -5.59
CA GLU A 156 -1.38 8.09 -5.18
C GLU A 156 -0.43 8.80 -6.14
N ARG A 157 -0.78 10.02 -6.55
CA ARG A 157 0.07 10.89 -7.38
C ARG A 157 0.04 12.32 -6.86
N SER A 158 1.05 13.10 -7.23
CA SER A 158 1.02 14.55 -7.03
C SER A 158 -0.06 15.18 -7.90
N SER A 159 -0.83 16.13 -7.35
CA SER A 159 -1.78 16.94 -8.13
C SER A 159 -1.10 17.87 -9.15
N ARG A 160 0.23 17.95 -9.13
CA ARG A 160 1.04 18.74 -10.08
C ARG A 160 1.46 17.95 -11.31
N THR A 161 1.17 16.66 -11.34
CA THR A 161 1.42 15.79 -12.49
C THR A 161 0.09 15.44 -13.17
N ASP A 162 0.10 15.27 -14.48
CA ASP A 162 -1.06 14.77 -15.20
C ASP A 162 -1.43 13.37 -14.69
N ALA A 163 -2.70 13.00 -14.84
CA ALA A 163 -3.13 11.64 -14.53
C ALA A 163 -2.39 10.64 -15.43
N PRO A 164 -1.94 9.48 -14.89
CA PRO A 164 -1.39 8.42 -15.72
C PRO A 164 -2.42 7.90 -16.72
N SER A 165 -1.97 7.43 -17.88
CA SER A 165 -2.80 6.62 -18.76
C SER A 165 -2.90 5.21 -18.17
N TRP A 166 -4.12 4.72 -17.95
CA TRP A 166 -4.31 3.40 -17.38
C TRP A 166 -4.12 2.32 -18.44
N PRO A 167 -3.24 1.33 -18.23
CA PRO A 167 -3.03 0.25 -19.18
C PRO A 167 -4.29 -0.60 -19.39
N ALA A 168 -4.36 -1.31 -20.52
CA ALA A 168 -5.45 -2.26 -20.77
C ALA A 168 -5.54 -3.28 -19.62
N GLY A 169 -6.74 -3.62 -19.18
CA GLY A 169 -7.01 -4.47 -18.02
C GLY A 169 -7.28 -3.70 -16.72
N TYR A 170 -7.04 -2.37 -16.70
CA TYR A 170 -7.43 -1.51 -15.59
C TYR A 170 -8.59 -0.59 -15.96
N THR A 171 -9.53 -0.45 -15.06
CA THR A 171 -10.65 0.49 -15.16
C THR A 171 -10.55 1.51 -14.03
N LEU A 172 -10.58 2.80 -14.35
CA LEU A 172 -10.68 3.86 -13.35
C LEU A 172 -12.08 3.90 -12.77
N ASP A 173 -12.23 3.52 -11.51
CA ASP A 173 -13.50 3.52 -10.79
C ASP A 173 -13.81 4.90 -10.21
N ASP A 174 -12.79 5.59 -9.72
CA ASP A 174 -12.93 6.91 -9.10
C ASP A 174 -11.58 7.61 -8.92
N GLU A 175 -11.64 8.93 -8.76
CA GLU A 175 -10.51 9.76 -8.37
C GLU A 175 -10.91 10.81 -7.34
N LYS A 176 -10.00 11.18 -6.46
CA LYS A 176 -10.24 12.22 -5.47
C LYS A 176 -8.98 13.02 -5.14
N SER A 177 -9.12 14.33 -5.18
CA SER A 177 -8.03 15.26 -4.86
C SER A 177 -8.03 15.64 -3.36
N TYR A 178 -6.81 15.67 -2.78
CA TYR A 178 -6.56 16.06 -1.40
C TYR A 178 -5.36 17.02 -1.36
N GLY A 179 -5.60 18.29 -1.62
CA GLY A 179 -4.52 19.29 -1.70
C GLY A 179 -3.52 18.95 -2.80
N ASP A 180 -2.28 18.62 -2.41
CA ASP A 180 -1.19 18.30 -3.35
C ASP A 180 -1.18 16.81 -3.79
N THR A 181 -2.17 16.01 -3.38
CA THR A 181 -2.27 14.58 -3.71
C THR A 181 -3.57 14.28 -4.42
N VAL A 182 -3.51 13.44 -5.45
CA VAL A 182 -4.68 12.81 -6.08
C VAL A 182 -4.58 11.30 -5.84
N VAL A 183 -5.68 10.72 -5.43
CA VAL A 183 -5.83 9.27 -5.24
C VAL A 183 -6.76 8.74 -6.32
N TYR A 184 -6.32 7.69 -7.00
CA TYR A 184 -7.07 6.97 -8.02
C TYR A 184 -7.39 5.57 -7.52
N TRP A 185 -8.61 5.11 -7.75
CA TRP A 185 -9.04 3.74 -7.48
C TRP A 185 -9.32 3.04 -8.80
N LEU A 186 -8.62 1.93 -9.02
CA LEU A 186 -8.74 1.12 -10.21
C LEU A 186 -9.25 -0.26 -9.84
N SER A 187 -10.04 -0.88 -10.74
CA SER A 187 -10.30 -2.31 -10.75
C SER A 187 -9.48 -3.00 -11.85
N ALA A 188 -9.00 -4.22 -11.56
CA ALA A 188 -8.16 -5.02 -12.43
C ALA A 188 -8.52 -6.51 -12.31
#